data_df05b25b6e109349a7b6dd02989aa506
#
_entry.id   df05b25b6e109349a7b6dd02989aa506
#
_cell.length_a   1.000
_cell.length_b   1.000
_cell.length_c   1.000
_cell.angle_alpha   90.00
_cell.angle_beta   90.00
_cell.angle_gamma   90.00
#
_symmetry.space_group_name_H-M   'P 1'
#
loop_
_entity.id
_entity.type
_entity.pdbx_description
1 polymer ?
#
loop_
_entity_poly.entity_id
_entity_poly.type
_entity_poly.pdbx_seq_one_letter_code
_entity_poly.pdbx_strand_id
1 'polypeptide(L)'
;MSFSKNDIRIDAAAEADRIIVNMRRMVGQELNKRGGVVGISGGIDSSVCLALSAKAFGPERVLGITMPESDSNPLSAGLAEKLARRFGVPFIVEDMTAALAGFGTYRRRDEAMKNVFPEYDSTFRAKIVLPSAMGAKDQLNVFRLTIISPQGEEKTARIPLKEYLQIVAASNFKQRSRMSMLYYHADRLNFAVIGTGNKNEHEQGFFVKYGDGGADIKPIAHLFKTQVFQLAEHLGIPKEIRKRTPTTDTYSAECTQEEFFFRVPFEVGDLVWQAMEKGVPASEVANELGLGEDQVLNIQNDIKRKIKATEYLRAEPKHIG
;
A
#
# COMPACT_ATOMS: atom_id res chain seq x y z
N MET A 1 22.18 -10.67 22.95
CA MET A 1 22.71 -9.68 21.99
C MET A 1 21.92 -8.42 22.17
N SER A 2 22.59 -7.26 22.23
CA SER A 2 21.89 -5.96 22.30
C SER A 2 21.19 -5.68 20.99
N PHE A 3 20.04 -5.02 21.04
CA PHE A 3 19.29 -4.59 19.86
C PHE A 3 20.12 -3.58 19.03
N SER A 4 20.04 -3.69 17.71
CA SER A 4 20.79 -2.82 16.77
C SER A 4 19.93 -2.42 15.57
N LYS A 5 20.18 -1.22 15.02
CA LYS A 5 19.60 -0.77 13.74
C LYS A 5 19.86 -1.73 12.57
N ASN A 6 20.89 -2.56 12.68
CA ASN A 6 21.20 -3.56 11.66
C ASN A 6 20.30 -4.81 11.73
N ASP A 7 19.55 -5.01 12.79
CA ASP A 7 18.70 -6.19 12.99
C ASP A 7 17.58 -6.31 11.94
N ILE A 8 17.20 -5.21 11.28
CA ILE A 8 16.20 -5.16 10.20
C ILE A 8 16.78 -5.62 8.85
N ARG A 9 18.10 -5.78 8.75
CA ARG A 9 18.73 -6.21 7.49
C ARG A 9 18.42 -7.66 7.19
N ILE A 10 18.24 -7.94 5.89
CA ILE A 10 18.04 -9.29 5.35
C ILE A 10 19.16 -9.65 4.37
N ASP A 11 19.41 -10.94 4.21
CA ASP A 11 20.09 -11.43 3.02
C ASP A 11 19.11 -11.39 1.83
N ALA A 12 19.15 -10.30 1.08
CA ALA A 12 18.20 -10.06 0.00
C ALA A 12 18.31 -11.10 -1.13
N ALA A 13 19.46 -11.73 -1.34
CA ALA A 13 19.63 -12.78 -2.33
C ALA A 13 18.94 -14.07 -1.89
N ALA A 14 19.24 -14.55 -0.68
CA ALA A 14 18.62 -15.73 -0.11
C ALA A 14 17.10 -15.56 0.03
N GLU A 15 16.65 -14.36 0.42
CA GLU A 15 15.24 -14.07 0.57
C GLU A 15 14.50 -14.05 -0.78
N ALA A 16 15.10 -13.44 -1.82
CA ALA A 16 14.55 -13.48 -3.18
C ALA A 16 14.39 -14.91 -3.67
N ASP A 17 15.42 -15.76 -3.52
CA ASP A 17 15.38 -17.16 -3.93
C ASP A 17 14.32 -17.96 -3.18
N ARG A 18 14.19 -17.72 -1.87
CA ARG A 18 13.15 -18.36 -1.03
C ARG A 18 11.75 -17.99 -1.53
N ILE A 19 11.50 -16.72 -1.80
CA ILE A 19 10.22 -16.23 -2.31
C ILE A 19 9.93 -16.85 -3.68
N ILE A 20 10.88 -16.83 -4.60
CA ILE A 20 10.74 -17.37 -5.97
C ILE A 20 10.36 -18.86 -5.95
N VAL A 21 11.04 -19.65 -5.12
CA VAL A 21 10.74 -21.09 -4.98
C VAL A 21 9.32 -21.29 -4.46
N ASN A 22 8.93 -20.55 -3.42
CA ASN A 22 7.58 -20.66 -2.86
C ASN A 22 6.50 -20.20 -3.86
N MET A 23 6.73 -19.11 -4.61
CA MET A 23 5.79 -18.66 -5.65
C MET A 23 5.56 -19.73 -6.72
N ARG A 24 6.62 -20.40 -7.19
CA ARG A 24 6.51 -21.52 -8.15
C ARG A 24 5.65 -22.67 -7.60
N ARG A 25 5.90 -23.05 -6.34
CA ARG A 25 5.14 -24.11 -5.67
C ARG A 25 3.67 -23.73 -5.50
N MET A 26 3.39 -22.57 -4.92
CA MET A 26 2.03 -22.12 -4.65
C MET A 26 1.22 -21.96 -5.96
N VAL A 27 1.74 -21.22 -6.94
CA VAL A 27 1.01 -20.95 -8.18
C VAL A 27 0.88 -22.20 -9.05
N GLY A 28 1.96 -22.96 -9.24
CA GLY A 28 1.96 -24.11 -10.15
C GLY A 28 1.36 -25.37 -9.56
N GLN A 29 1.65 -25.68 -8.28
CA GLN A 29 1.27 -26.97 -7.68
C GLN A 29 0.00 -26.87 -6.83
N GLU A 30 -0.18 -25.80 -6.05
CA GLU A 30 -1.33 -25.68 -5.14
C GLU A 30 -2.54 -25.07 -5.85
N LEU A 31 -2.33 -23.97 -6.62
CA LEU A 31 -3.40 -23.27 -7.32
C LEU A 31 -3.66 -23.79 -8.75
N ASN A 32 -2.79 -24.63 -9.30
CA ASN A 32 -2.86 -25.11 -10.69
C ASN A 32 -2.97 -23.96 -11.72
N LYS A 33 -2.25 -22.86 -11.48
CA LYS A 33 -2.20 -21.69 -12.35
C LYS A 33 -0.89 -21.67 -13.15
N ARG A 34 -0.92 -21.02 -14.33
CA ARG A 34 0.17 -21.07 -15.30
C ARG A 34 1.17 -19.90 -15.18
N GLY A 35 0.84 -18.87 -14.41
CA GLY A 35 1.62 -17.65 -14.29
C GLY A 35 0.94 -16.65 -13.35
N GLY A 36 1.30 -15.37 -13.44
CA GLY A 36 0.81 -14.33 -12.54
C GLY A 36 0.37 -13.04 -13.22
N VAL A 37 -0.67 -12.41 -12.69
CA VAL A 37 -1.10 -11.04 -13.01
C VAL A 37 -0.67 -10.13 -11.87
N VAL A 38 0.00 -9.03 -12.18
CA VAL A 38 0.50 -8.05 -11.21
C VAL A 38 -0.04 -6.67 -11.53
N GLY A 39 -0.77 -6.05 -10.60
CA GLY A 39 -1.13 -4.64 -10.69
C GLY A 39 0.09 -3.77 -10.40
N ILE A 40 0.48 -2.91 -11.33
CA ILE A 40 1.67 -2.05 -11.22
C ILE A 40 1.24 -0.61 -11.02
N SER A 41 1.51 -0.06 -9.84
CA SER A 41 1.20 1.33 -9.47
C SER A 41 2.35 2.31 -9.72
N GLY A 42 3.52 1.82 -10.17
CA GLY A 42 4.75 2.61 -10.18
C GLY A 42 5.38 2.80 -8.80
N GLY A 43 4.84 2.16 -7.76
CA GLY A 43 5.39 2.10 -6.41
C GLY A 43 6.32 0.90 -6.22
N ILE A 44 7.10 0.92 -5.12
CA ILE A 44 8.17 -0.05 -4.89
C ILE A 44 7.65 -1.48 -4.66
N ASP A 45 6.56 -1.65 -3.91
CA ASP A 45 6.00 -2.96 -3.56
C ASP A 45 5.56 -3.73 -4.81
N SER A 46 4.74 -3.09 -5.66
CA SER A 46 4.30 -3.69 -6.93
C SER A 46 5.48 -3.97 -7.87
N SER A 47 6.52 -3.15 -7.81
CA SER A 47 7.72 -3.34 -8.63
C SER A 47 8.52 -4.56 -8.20
N VAL A 48 8.67 -4.78 -6.91
CA VAL A 48 9.32 -5.98 -6.33
C VAL A 48 8.51 -7.23 -6.69
N CYS A 49 7.19 -7.18 -6.55
CA CYS A 49 6.32 -8.31 -6.91
C CYS A 49 6.38 -8.67 -8.39
N LEU A 50 6.44 -7.67 -9.30
CA LEU A 50 6.63 -7.92 -10.72
C LEU A 50 7.97 -8.61 -11.02
N ALA A 51 9.06 -8.10 -10.44
CA ALA A 51 10.40 -8.65 -10.64
C ALA A 51 10.51 -10.10 -10.12
N LEU A 52 9.95 -10.37 -8.92
CA LEU A 52 9.87 -11.71 -8.36
C LEU A 52 9.04 -12.64 -9.25
N SER A 53 7.90 -12.17 -9.77
CA SER A 53 7.03 -12.94 -10.66
C SER A 53 7.73 -13.29 -11.98
N ALA A 54 8.43 -12.33 -12.59
CA ALA A 54 9.20 -12.57 -13.80
C ALA A 54 10.32 -13.62 -13.60
N LYS A 55 10.99 -13.58 -12.44
CA LYS A 55 12.01 -14.58 -12.06
C LYS A 55 11.38 -15.94 -11.71
N ALA A 56 10.20 -15.95 -11.11
CA ALA A 56 9.52 -17.18 -10.70
C ALA A 56 8.93 -17.95 -11.88
N PHE A 57 8.25 -17.27 -12.79
CA PHE A 57 7.43 -17.92 -13.83
C PHE A 57 8.00 -17.81 -15.24
N GLY A 58 8.98 -16.91 -15.46
CA GLY A 58 9.37 -16.43 -16.79
C GLY A 58 8.52 -15.22 -17.21
N PRO A 59 9.13 -14.21 -17.85
CA PRO A 59 8.44 -12.97 -18.19
C PRO A 59 7.21 -13.18 -19.06
N GLU A 60 7.22 -14.17 -19.95
CA GLU A 60 6.11 -14.53 -20.85
C GLU A 60 4.87 -15.09 -20.12
N ARG A 61 5.03 -15.52 -18.88
CA ARG A 61 3.94 -16.02 -18.01
C ARG A 61 3.59 -15.04 -16.89
N VAL A 62 3.91 -13.76 -17.09
CA VAL A 62 3.50 -12.67 -16.21
C VAL A 62 2.81 -11.61 -17.04
N LEU A 63 1.72 -11.04 -16.55
CA LEU A 63 1.08 -9.86 -17.11
C LEU A 63 1.13 -8.72 -16.11
N GLY A 64 1.80 -7.63 -16.47
CA GLY A 64 1.78 -6.38 -15.74
C GLY A 64 0.61 -5.50 -16.19
N ILE A 65 -0.17 -4.98 -15.25
CA ILE A 65 -1.32 -4.13 -15.54
C ILE A 65 -1.22 -2.84 -14.74
N THR A 66 -1.27 -1.69 -15.40
CA THR A 66 -1.54 -0.42 -14.72
C THR A 66 -2.99 -0.01 -14.95
N MET A 67 -3.62 0.51 -13.91
CA MET A 67 -5.05 0.85 -13.91
C MET A 67 -5.26 2.29 -13.45
N PRO A 68 -4.85 3.26 -14.29
CA PRO A 68 -5.04 4.67 -13.96
C PRO A 68 -6.52 5.05 -13.91
N GLU A 69 -6.81 6.10 -13.17
CA GLU A 69 -8.12 6.76 -13.15
C GLU A 69 -7.90 8.27 -12.93
N SER A 70 -8.94 9.09 -12.91
CA SER A 70 -8.82 10.54 -12.97
C SER A 70 -7.97 11.18 -11.86
N ASP A 71 -7.86 10.56 -10.69
CA ASP A 71 -7.03 11.07 -9.58
C ASP A 71 -5.60 10.49 -9.56
N SER A 72 -5.28 9.56 -10.46
CA SER A 72 -3.98 8.89 -10.50
C SER A 72 -2.86 9.86 -10.90
N ASN A 73 -1.69 9.69 -10.28
CA ASN A 73 -0.51 10.47 -10.65
C ASN A 73 -0.07 10.11 -12.08
N PRO A 74 0.04 11.08 -13.01
CA PRO A 74 0.40 10.83 -14.41
C PRO A 74 1.75 10.12 -14.60
N LEU A 75 2.69 10.28 -13.67
CA LEU A 75 4.01 9.63 -13.72
C LEU A 75 3.95 8.14 -13.45
N SER A 76 2.91 7.64 -12.76
CA SER A 76 2.80 6.25 -12.33
C SER A 76 2.76 5.28 -13.52
N ALA A 77 1.99 5.59 -14.57
CA ALA A 77 1.88 4.74 -15.75
C ALA A 77 3.21 4.62 -16.53
N GLY A 78 3.94 5.73 -16.69
CA GLY A 78 5.25 5.71 -17.34
C GLY A 78 6.30 4.90 -16.56
N LEU A 79 6.29 4.99 -15.24
CA LEU A 79 7.17 4.18 -14.39
C LEU A 79 6.80 2.69 -14.44
N ALA A 80 5.51 2.36 -14.49
CA ALA A 80 5.03 0.99 -14.64
C ALA A 80 5.45 0.38 -15.98
N GLU A 81 5.32 1.11 -17.08
CA GLU A 81 5.77 0.68 -18.41
C GLU A 81 7.30 0.46 -18.46
N LYS A 82 8.08 1.41 -17.94
CA LYS A 82 9.53 1.30 -17.85
C LYS A 82 9.97 0.06 -17.07
N LEU A 83 9.27 -0.22 -15.95
CA LEU A 83 9.51 -1.41 -15.15
C LEU A 83 9.22 -2.69 -15.93
N ALA A 84 8.04 -2.79 -16.57
CA ALA A 84 7.64 -3.95 -17.34
C ALA A 84 8.64 -4.25 -18.47
N ARG A 85 9.05 -3.23 -19.22
CA ARG A 85 10.09 -3.35 -20.27
C ARG A 85 11.43 -3.85 -19.71
N ARG A 86 11.85 -3.36 -18.53
CA ARG A 86 13.12 -3.80 -17.91
C ARG A 86 13.14 -5.29 -17.61
N PHE A 87 12.00 -5.85 -17.21
CA PHE A 87 11.90 -7.28 -16.88
C PHE A 87 11.35 -8.13 -18.02
N GLY A 88 11.11 -7.54 -19.19
CA GLY A 88 10.58 -8.25 -20.38
C GLY A 88 9.14 -8.75 -20.21
N VAL A 89 8.38 -8.15 -19.31
CA VAL A 89 7.02 -8.59 -18.98
C VAL A 89 6.02 -7.90 -19.92
N PRO A 90 5.06 -8.64 -20.54
CA PRO A 90 3.90 -8.09 -21.21
C PRO A 90 3.15 -7.09 -20.32
N PHE A 91 2.77 -5.94 -20.90
CA PHE A 91 2.20 -4.83 -20.15
C PHE A 91 0.97 -4.27 -20.85
N ILE A 92 -0.07 -3.97 -20.09
CA ILE A 92 -1.27 -3.32 -20.57
C ILE A 92 -1.72 -2.18 -19.64
N VAL A 93 -2.48 -1.26 -20.20
CA VAL A 93 -3.11 -0.13 -19.49
C VAL A 93 -4.62 -0.33 -19.55
N GLU A 94 -5.25 -0.38 -18.39
CA GLU A 94 -6.70 -0.44 -18.20
C GLU A 94 -7.17 0.86 -17.54
N ASP A 95 -7.66 1.82 -18.33
CA ASP A 95 -8.20 3.08 -17.80
C ASP A 95 -9.53 2.84 -17.10
N MET A 96 -9.57 3.08 -15.79
CA MET A 96 -10.74 2.86 -14.93
C MET A 96 -11.68 4.07 -14.87
N THR A 97 -11.32 5.21 -15.48
CA THR A 97 -12.02 6.49 -15.32
C THR A 97 -13.48 6.40 -15.70
N ALA A 98 -13.77 5.91 -16.91
CA ALA A 98 -15.16 5.83 -17.43
C ALA A 98 -16.02 4.87 -16.59
N ALA A 99 -15.48 3.73 -16.19
CA ALA A 99 -16.18 2.76 -15.35
C ALA A 99 -16.52 3.34 -13.97
N LEU A 100 -15.55 3.96 -13.31
CA LEU A 100 -15.75 4.60 -12.00
C LEU A 100 -16.71 5.79 -12.08
N ALA A 101 -16.68 6.57 -13.15
CA ALA A 101 -17.65 7.64 -13.40
C ALA A 101 -19.07 7.08 -13.59
N GLY A 102 -19.22 6.01 -14.38
CA GLY A 102 -20.50 5.32 -14.62
C GLY A 102 -21.12 4.77 -13.32
N PHE A 103 -20.32 4.27 -12.40
CA PHE A 103 -20.76 3.90 -11.05
C PHE A 103 -21.06 5.10 -10.14
N GLY A 104 -20.77 6.34 -10.58
CA GLY A 104 -20.98 7.57 -9.79
C GLY A 104 -20.00 7.69 -8.61
N THR A 105 -18.84 7.09 -8.68
CA THR A 105 -17.84 7.07 -7.60
C THR A 105 -17.34 8.48 -7.30
N TYR A 106 -16.94 9.22 -8.33
CA TYR A 106 -16.45 10.61 -8.20
C TYR A 106 -17.55 11.54 -7.67
N ARG A 107 -18.75 11.46 -8.26
CA ARG A 107 -19.88 12.30 -7.82
C ARG A 107 -20.19 12.13 -6.33
N ARG A 108 -20.25 10.89 -5.82
CA ARG A 108 -20.52 10.63 -4.40
C ARG A 108 -19.39 11.13 -3.49
N ARG A 109 -18.15 11.01 -3.92
CA ARG A 109 -17.00 11.58 -3.20
C ARG A 109 -17.12 13.11 -3.13
N ASP A 110 -17.34 13.74 -4.27
CA ASP A 110 -17.34 15.19 -4.40
C ASP A 110 -18.53 15.83 -3.65
N GLU A 111 -19.68 15.17 -3.62
CA GLU A 111 -20.83 15.56 -2.77
C GLU A 111 -20.43 15.60 -1.28
N ALA A 112 -19.70 14.58 -0.80
CA ALA A 112 -19.25 14.58 0.60
C ALA A 112 -18.20 15.68 0.86
N MET A 113 -17.29 15.94 -0.09
CA MET A 113 -16.32 17.03 0.02
C MET A 113 -16.99 18.41 0.04
N LYS A 114 -18.01 18.63 -0.80
CA LYS A 114 -18.81 19.87 -0.84
C LYS A 114 -19.57 20.13 0.45
N ASN A 115 -20.02 19.08 1.15
CA ASN A 115 -20.66 19.23 2.45
C ASN A 115 -19.70 19.78 3.52
N VAL A 116 -18.39 19.58 3.36
CA VAL A 116 -17.35 20.12 4.25
C VAL A 116 -16.85 21.49 3.76
N PHE A 117 -16.64 21.62 2.46
CA PHE A 117 -16.18 22.82 1.79
C PHE A 117 -17.12 23.14 0.63
N PRO A 118 -18.09 24.03 0.81
CA PRO A 118 -19.09 24.37 -0.24
C PRO A 118 -18.47 24.86 -1.55
N GLU A 119 -17.28 25.46 -1.50
CA GLU A 119 -16.55 25.95 -2.67
C GLU A 119 -15.82 24.84 -3.45
N TYR A 120 -15.74 23.63 -2.93
CA TYR A 120 -15.03 22.53 -3.59
C TYR A 120 -15.69 22.15 -4.92
N ASP A 121 -14.88 22.01 -5.97
CA ASP A 121 -15.27 21.47 -7.27
C ASP A 121 -14.15 20.55 -7.84
N SER A 122 -14.36 20.03 -9.06
CA SER A 122 -13.45 19.09 -9.70
C SER A 122 -12.08 19.68 -10.08
N THR A 123 -11.88 20.99 -9.97
CA THR A 123 -10.59 21.65 -10.20
C THR A 123 -9.69 21.64 -8.97
N PHE A 124 -10.27 21.42 -7.78
CA PHE A 124 -9.54 21.30 -6.54
C PHE A 124 -8.89 19.94 -6.41
N ARG A 125 -7.72 19.90 -5.78
CA ARG A 125 -7.14 18.64 -5.27
C ARG A 125 -7.50 18.47 -3.81
N ALA A 126 -7.58 17.24 -3.35
CA ALA A 126 -7.96 16.95 -1.97
C ALA A 126 -7.18 15.76 -1.40
N LYS A 127 -6.96 15.79 -0.08
CA LYS A 127 -6.40 14.67 0.69
C LYS A 127 -7.00 14.58 2.09
N ILE A 128 -7.03 13.37 2.66
CA ILE A 128 -7.33 13.15 4.06
C ILE A 128 -6.02 12.92 4.80
N VAL A 129 -5.87 13.54 5.97
CA VAL A 129 -4.66 13.44 6.79
C VAL A 129 -4.99 13.13 8.24
N LEU A 130 -4.05 12.45 8.92
CA LEU A 130 -4.05 12.22 10.35
C LEU A 130 -2.87 12.97 11.02
N PRO A 131 -3.02 13.44 12.27
CA PRO A 131 -1.89 13.99 13.02
C PRO A 131 -0.76 12.96 13.24
N SER A 132 0.50 13.40 13.24
CA SER A 132 1.67 12.54 13.50
C SER A 132 1.58 11.82 14.85
N ALA A 133 2.02 10.55 14.91
CA ALA A 133 2.11 9.79 16.17
C ALA A 133 3.26 10.24 17.06
N MET A 134 4.23 10.97 16.51
CA MET A 134 5.37 11.51 17.24
C MET A 134 5.09 12.90 17.87
N GLY A 135 3.90 13.47 17.66
CA GLY A 135 3.47 14.76 18.23
C GLY A 135 3.04 14.67 19.69
N ALA A 136 2.65 15.82 20.29
CA ALA A 136 2.28 15.95 21.70
C ALA A 136 1.16 14.98 22.13
N LYS A 137 1.19 14.52 23.38
CA LYS A 137 0.35 13.48 24.00
C LYS A 137 -1.17 13.68 23.88
N ASP A 138 -1.66 14.88 23.57
CA ASP A 138 -3.10 15.24 23.60
C ASP A 138 -3.75 15.54 22.24
N GLN A 139 -3.14 15.18 21.11
CA GLN A 139 -3.79 15.37 19.83
C GLN A 139 -4.84 14.29 19.58
N LEU A 140 -6.11 14.69 19.54
CA LEU A 140 -7.20 13.84 19.12
C LEU A 140 -6.93 13.30 17.70
N ASN A 141 -6.96 11.98 17.54
CA ASN A 141 -6.83 11.30 16.25
C ASN A 141 -8.10 11.51 15.40
N VAL A 142 -8.28 12.72 14.90
CA VAL A 142 -9.43 13.11 14.09
C VAL A 142 -8.98 13.31 12.66
N PHE A 143 -9.64 12.61 11.74
CA PHE A 143 -9.42 12.81 10.31
C PHE A 143 -9.77 14.23 9.89
N ARG A 144 -8.90 14.83 9.08
CA ARG A 144 -9.06 16.16 8.51
C ARG A 144 -9.05 16.07 6.99
N LEU A 145 -9.95 16.82 6.35
CA LEU A 145 -9.93 17.02 4.90
C LEU A 145 -9.13 18.28 4.61
N THR A 146 -8.15 18.16 3.74
CA THR A 146 -7.45 19.30 3.13
C THR A 146 -7.85 19.38 1.67
N ILE A 147 -8.29 20.56 1.23
CA ILE A 147 -8.49 20.89 -0.18
C ILE A 147 -7.43 21.91 -0.62
N ILE A 148 -7.03 21.81 -1.87
CA ILE A 148 -6.02 22.68 -2.50
C ILE A 148 -6.63 23.28 -3.76
N SER A 149 -6.78 24.59 -3.78
CA SER A 149 -7.33 25.31 -4.94
C SER A 149 -6.39 25.23 -6.16
N PRO A 150 -6.86 25.53 -7.37
CA PRO A 150 -6.00 25.66 -8.55
C PRO A 150 -4.85 26.67 -8.39
N GLN A 151 -5.02 27.66 -7.51
CA GLN A 151 -4.02 28.68 -7.18
C GLN A 151 -3.02 28.22 -6.12
N GLY A 152 -3.22 27.01 -5.55
CA GLY A 152 -2.35 26.44 -4.52
C GLY A 152 -2.73 26.83 -3.09
N GLU A 153 -3.87 27.48 -2.88
CA GLU A 153 -4.35 27.79 -1.52
C GLU A 153 -4.87 26.53 -0.83
N GLU A 154 -4.40 26.28 0.38
CA GLU A 154 -4.79 25.12 1.19
C GLU A 154 -5.81 25.51 2.27
N LYS A 155 -6.89 24.74 2.37
CA LYS A 155 -7.85 24.81 3.48
C LYS A 155 -8.01 23.43 4.11
N THR A 156 -8.01 23.40 5.44
CA THR A 156 -8.14 22.15 6.20
C THR A 156 -9.24 22.25 7.25
N ALA A 157 -10.13 21.28 7.28
CA ALA A 157 -11.21 21.18 8.27
C ALA A 157 -11.36 19.76 8.81
N ARG A 158 -11.98 19.65 10.00
CA ARG A 158 -12.40 18.36 10.54
C ARG A 158 -13.51 17.79 9.66
N ILE A 159 -13.43 16.49 9.34
CA ILE A 159 -14.48 15.81 8.57
C ILE A 159 -15.52 15.24 9.52
N PRO A 160 -16.83 15.53 9.35
CA PRO A 160 -17.88 14.80 10.03
C PRO A 160 -17.88 13.32 9.62
N LEU A 161 -18.32 12.43 10.52
CA LEU A 161 -18.24 10.99 10.31
C LEU A 161 -18.95 10.51 9.04
N LYS A 162 -20.10 11.07 8.73
CA LYS A 162 -20.90 10.70 7.54
C LYS A 162 -20.10 10.96 6.24
N GLU A 163 -19.54 12.15 6.09
CA GLU A 163 -18.76 12.57 4.93
C GLU A 163 -17.46 11.78 4.84
N TYR A 164 -16.79 11.54 5.96
CA TYR A 164 -15.61 10.67 6.02
C TYR A 164 -15.92 9.26 5.48
N LEU A 165 -16.98 8.62 5.98
CA LEU A 165 -17.35 7.28 5.55
C LEU A 165 -17.72 7.23 4.06
N GLN A 166 -18.36 8.26 3.53
CA GLN A 166 -18.69 8.34 2.11
C GLN A 166 -17.46 8.50 1.23
N ILE A 167 -16.49 9.34 1.62
CA ILE A 167 -15.21 9.51 0.91
C ILE A 167 -14.42 8.20 0.93
N VAL A 168 -14.32 7.54 2.10
CA VAL A 168 -13.65 6.25 2.24
C VAL A 168 -14.34 5.16 1.39
N ALA A 169 -15.67 5.13 1.36
CA ALA A 169 -16.41 4.17 0.54
C ALA A 169 -16.11 4.35 -0.96
N ALA A 170 -16.03 5.58 -1.45
CA ALA A 170 -15.65 5.88 -2.83
C ALA A 170 -14.21 5.46 -3.14
N SER A 171 -13.26 5.74 -2.24
CA SER A 171 -11.86 5.33 -2.36
C SER A 171 -11.71 3.80 -2.35
N ASN A 172 -12.41 3.11 -1.44
CA ASN A 172 -12.41 1.66 -1.37
C ASN A 172 -13.02 1.02 -2.63
N PHE A 173 -14.00 1.67 -3.24
CA PHE A 173 -14.60 1.17 -4.48
C PHE A 173 -13.63 1.20 -5.65
N LYS A 174 -12.75 2.22 -5.74
CA LYS A 174 -11.67 2.26 -6.74
C LYS A 174 -10.76 1.02 -6.64
N GLN A 175 -10.35 0.66 -5.43
CA GLN A 175 -9.48 -0.51 -5.21
C GLN A 175 -10.19 -1.83 -5.53
N ARG A 176 -11.48 -1.96 -5.19
CA ARG A 176 -12.26 -3.15 -5.55
C ARG A 176 -12.47 -3.28 -7.06
N SER A 177 -12.67 -2.17 -7.76
CA SER A 177 -12.77 -2.17 -9.23
C SER A 177 -11.45 -2.62 -9.88
N ARG A 178 -10.30 -2.14 -9.38
CA ARG A 178 -8.99 -2.60 -9.83
C ARG A 178 -8.80 -4.10 -9.59
N MET A 179 -9.16 -4.59 -8.42
CA MET A 179 -9.08 -6.02 -8.11
C MET A 179 -9.92 -6.86 -9.09
N SER A 180 -11.15 -6.43 -9.37
CA SER A 180 -12.02 -7.12 -10.33
C SER A 180 -11.39 -7.20 -11.73
N MET A 181 -10.69 -6.14 -12.17
CA MET A 181 -9.98 -6.12 -13.45
C MET A 181 -8.75 -7.05 -13.43
N LEU A 182 -8.02 -7.14 -12.32
CA LEU A 182 -6.92 -8.10 -12.18
C LEU A 182 -7.42 -9.54 -12.31
N TYR A 183 -8.53 -9.88 -11.65
CA TYR A 183 -9.13 -11.22 -11.74
C TYR A 183 -9.70 -11.52 -13.13
N TYR A 184 -10.30 -10.54 -13.83
CA TYR A 184 -10.71 -10.72 -15.23
C TYR A 184 -9.53 -11.19 -16.10
N HIS A 185 -8.36 -10.55 -15.96
CA HIS A 185 -7.17 -10.95 -16.70
C HIS A 185 -6.57 -12.27 -16.21
N ALA A 186 -6.63 -12.54 -14.92
CA ALA A 186 -6.17 -13.80 -14.34
C ALA A 186 -6.99 -14.98 -14.85
N ASP A 187 -8.32 -14.85 -14.89
CA ASP A 187 -9.23 -15.88 -15.37
C ASP A 187 -9.00 -16.19 -16.86
N ARG A 188 -8.95 -15.17 -17.73
CA ARG A 188 -8.74 -15.39 -19.17
C ARG A 188 -7.39 -16.01 -19.53
N LEU A 189 -6.37 -15.87 -18.67
CA LEU A 189 -5.02 -16.42 -18.88
C LEU A 189 -4.76 -17.70 -18.09
N ASN A 190 -5.65 -18.08 -17.20
CA ASN A 190 -5.43 -19.08 -16.16
C ASN A 190 -4.19 -18.77 -15.31
N PHE A 191 -4.05 -17.51 -14.90
CA PHE A 191 -3.00 -17.00 -14.03
C PHE A 191 -3.52 -16.76 -12.61
N ALA A 192 -2.62 -16.59 -11.66
CA ALA A 192 -2.94 -16.16 -10.30
C ALA A 192 -2.79 -14.63 -10.17
N VAL A 193 -3.62 -14.00 -9.35
CA VAL A 193 -3.43 -12.61 -8.95
C VAL A 193 -2.36 -12.53 -7.87
N ILE A 194 -1.28 -11.78 -8.17
CA ILE A 194 -0.16 -11.58 -7.24
C ILE A 194 -0.38 -10.27 -6.48
N GLY A 195 -0.64 -10.37 -5.18
CA GLY A 195 -0.81 -9.26 -4.28
C GLY A 195 0.52 -8.58 -3.94
N THR A 196 0.44 -7.28 -3.68
CA THR A 196 1.61 -6.41 -3.52
C THR A 196 1.78 -5.86 -2.11
N GLY A 197 0.88 -6.21 -1.20
CA GLY A 197 0.93 -5.74 0.19
C GLY A 197 2.12 -6.31 0.96
N ASN A 198 2.88 -5.44 1.62
CA ASN A 198 3.95 -5.77 2.54
C ASN A 198 3.41 -6.03 3.96
N LYS A 199 4.30 -6.36 4.92
CA LYS A 199 3.92 -6.64 6.32
C LYS A 199 3.24 -5.46 6.99
N ASN A 200 3.77 -4.24 6.80
CA ASN A 200 3.21 -3.04 7.41
C ASN A 200 1.76 -2.81 6.97
N GLU A 201 1.49 -2.96 5.69
CA GLU A 201 0.15 -2.81 5.12
C GLU A 201 -0.76 -3.94 5.55
N HIS A 202 -0.30 -5.17 5.42
CA HIS A 202 -1.12 -6.36 5.69
C HIS A 202 -1.53 -6.47 7.16
N GLU A 203 -0.58 -6.36 8.09
CA GLU A 203 -0.87 -6.58 9.51
C GLU A 203 -1.51 -5.37 10.18
N GLN A 204 -1.14 -4.14 9.82
CA GLN A 204 -1.80 -2.95 10.35
C GLN A 204 -3.13 -2.62 9.66
N GLY A 205 -3.47 -3.34 8.56
CA GLY A 205 -4.75 -3.17 7.86
C GLY A 205 -4.79 -1.96 6.93
N PHE A 206 -3.65 -1.57 6.38
CA PHE A 206 -3.58 -0.53 5.36
C PHE A 206 -3.85 -1.11 3.97
N PHE A 207 -5.02 -1.68 3.79
CA PHE A 207 -5.53 -2.22 2.52
C PHE A 207 -7.05 -2.24 2.53
N VAL A 208 -7.64 -2.38 1.37
CA VAL A 208 -9.08 -2.55 1.19
C VAL A 208 -9.42 -4.04 1.07
N LYS A 209 -10.24 -4.55 1.99
CA LYS A 209 -10.75 -5.92 1.91
C LYS A 209 -11.48 -6.14 0.58
N TYR A 210 -11.08 -7.18 -0.16
CA TYR A 210 -11.55 -7.47 -1.53
C TYR A 210 -11.23 -6.36 -2.55
N GLY A 211 -10.25 -5.51 -2.24
CA GLY A 211 -9.63 -4.58 -3.17
C GLY A 211 -8.16 -4.97 -3.37
N ASP A 212 -7.23 -4.07 -3.07
CA ASP A 212 -5.78 -4.38 -3.07
C ASP A 212 -5.38 -5.44 -2.03
N GLY A 213 -6.22 -5.68 -1.02
CA GLY A 213 -6.11 -6.83 -0.12
C GLY A 213 -6.48 -8.19 -0.73
N GLY A 214 -7.19 -8.19 -1.88
CA GLY A 214 -7.60 -9.40 -2.60
C GLY A 214 -6.51 -9.89 -3.55
N ALA A 215 -6.02 -11.11 -3.33
CA ALA A 215 -5.01 -11.76 -4.16
C ALA A 215 -4.98 -13.25 -3.87
N ASP A 216 -4.47 -14.05 -4.82
CA ASP A 216 -4.27 -15.48 -4.62
C ASP A 216 -3.00 -15.78 -3.81
N ILE A 217 -1.93 -15.01 -4.02
CA ILE A 217 -0.70 -15.06 -3.21
C ILE A 217 -0.18 -13.66 -2.89
N LYS A 218 0.53 -13.52 -1.76
CA LYS A 218 1.15 -12.26 -1.29
C LYS A 218 2.62 -12.49 -0.97
N PRO A 219 3.52 -12.41 -1.97
CA PRO A 219 4.91 -12.83 -1.83
C PRO A 219 5.74 -12.02 -0.83
N ILE A 220 5.37 -10.76 -0.55
CA ILE A 220 6.11 -9.86 0.35
C ILE A 220 5.36 -9.50 1.64
N ALA A 221 4.25 -10.19 1.96
CA ALA A 221 3.42 -9.88 3.13
C ALA A 221 4.13 -10.13 4.49
N HIS A 222 5.26 -10.80 4.50
CA HIS A 222 6.10 -11.04 5.68
C HIS A 222 7.27 -10.03 5.82
N LEU A 223 7.51 -9.19 4.81
CA LEU A 223 8.61 -8.23 4.77
C LEU A 223 8.17 -6.85 5.26
N PHE A 224 8.96 -6.25 6.15
CA PHE A 224 8.84 -4.84 6.48
C PHE A 224 9.14 -3.95 5.27
N LYS A 225 8.60 -2.74 5.25
CA LYS A 225 8.82 -1.78 4.15
C LYS A 225 10.29 -1.55 3.87
N THR A 226 11.11 -1.39 4.90
CA THR A 226 12.57 -1.23 4.79
C THR A 226 13.26 -2.46 4.20
N GLN A 227 12.74 -3.66 4.43
CA GLN A 227 13.22 -4.89 3.81
C GLN A 227 12.81 -5.01 2.34
N VAL A 228 11.62 -4.51 1.99
CA VAL A 228 11.20 -4.39 0.57
C VAL A 228 12.14 -3.48 -0.21
N PHE A 229 12.64 -2.38 0.38
CA PHE A 229 13.65 -1.54 -0.25
C PHE A 229 14.97 -2.27 -0.49
N GLN A 230 15.44 -3.07 0.47
CA GLN A 230 16.66 -3.89 0.31
C GLN A 230 16.49 -4.92 -0.83
N LEU A 231 15.33 -5.58 -0.86
CA LEU A 231 15.00 -6.54 -1.92
C LEU A 231 14.89 -5.86 -3.30
N ALA A 232 14.30 -4.66 -3.36
CA ALA A 232 14.21 -3.86 -4.59
C ALA A 232 15.58 -3.49 -5.14
N GLU A 233 16.54 -3.18 -4.28
CA GLU A 233 17.91 -2.90 -4.68
C GLU A 233 18.59 -4.15 -5.26
N HIS A 234 18.49 -5.29 -4.58
CA HIS A 234 19.02 -6.57 -5.05
C HIS A 234 18.42 -7.00 -6.39
N LEU A 235 17.10 -6.84 -6.57
CA LEU A 235 16.39 -7.20 -7.80
C LEU A 235 16.68 -6.23 -8.97
N GLY A 236 17.38 -5.13 -8.74
CA GLY A 236 17.69 -4.14 -9.77
C GLY A 236 16.50 -3.31 -10.23
N ILE A 237 15.55 -3.04 -9.32
CA ILE A 237 14.43 -2.11 -9.57
C ILE A 237 15.01 -0.72 -9.91
N PRO A 238 14.48 -0.02 -10.94
CA PRO A 238 14.98 1.29 -11.36
C PRO A 238 15.08 2.29 -10.21
N LYS A 239 16.16 3.07 -10.18
CA LYS A 239 16.46 4.02 -9.10
C LYS A 239 15.36 5.06 -8.91
N GLU A 240 14.69 5.45 -9.99
CA GLU A 240 13.58 6.41 -9.96
C GLU A 240 12.40 5.89 -9.13
N ILE A 241 12.11 4.58 -9.22
CA ILE A 241 11.06 3.93 -8.41
C ILE A 241 11.55 3.79 -6.95
N ARG A 242 12.81 3.36 -6.74
CA ARG A 242 13.38 3.18 -5.40
C ARG A 242 13.51 4.48 -4.60
N LYS A 243 13.62 5.65 -5.29
CA LYS A 243 13.70 6.97 -4.66
C LYS A 243 12.36 7.66 -4.48
N ARG A 244 11.29 7.11 -5.07
CA ARG A 244 9.96 7.69 -4.95
C ARG A 244 9.43 7.49 -3.54
N THR A 245 8.96 8.57 -2.92
CA THR A 245 8.27 8.49 -1.63
C THR A 245 6.99 7.66 -1.78
N PRO A 246 6.74 6.67 -0.90
CA PRO A 246 5.50 5.91 -0.91
C PRO A 246 4.29 6.81 -0.68
N THR A 247 3.38 6.87 -1.66
CA THR A 247 2.14 7.65 -1.62
C THR A 247 0.93 6.73 -1.59
N THR A 248 -0.24 7.28 -1.25
CA THR A 248 -1.48 6.51 -1.18
C THR A 248 -2.13 6.28 -2.53
N ASP A 249 -1.78 7.02 -3.58
CA ASP A 249 -2.37 7.01 -4.94
C ASP A 249 -3.92 6.94 -4.97
N THR A 250 -4.55 7.44 -3.90
CA THR A 250 -6.02 7.34 -3.68
C THR A 250 -6.69 8.70 -3.80
N TYR A 251 -5.94 9.76 -3.53
CA TYR A 251 -6.41 11.15 -3.51
C TYR A 251 -5.75 11.95 -4.61
N SER A 252 -6.43 12.99 -5.08
CA SER A 252 -5.92 13.89 -6.12
C SER A 252 -4.77 14.79 -5.65
N ALA A 253 -4.64 15.05 -4.34
CA ALA A 253 -3.46 15.68 -3.75
C ALA A 253 -2.47 14.62 -3.24
N GLU A 254 -1.17 14.85 -3.43
CA GLU A 254 -0.15 13.95 -2.89
C GLU A 254 -0.26 13.82 -1.37
N CYS A 255 -0.28 12.59 -0.93
CA CYS A 255 -0.30 12.23 0.48
C CYS A 255 0.59 11.00 0.68
N THR A 256 1.61 11.11 1.53
CA THR A 256 2.47 9.97 1.81
C THR A 256 1.74 8.92 2.64
N GLN A 257 2.16 7.67 2.55
CA GLN A 257 1.63 6.59 3.39
C GLN A 257 1.88 6.88 4.87
N GLU A 258 3.00 7.53 5.20
CA GLU A 258 3.35 7.94 6.56
C GLU A 258 2.40 9.02 7.08
N GLU A 259 2.10 10.06 6.30
CA GLU A 259 1.14 11.12 6.68
C GLU A 259 -0.29 10.61 6.81
N PHE A 260 -0.68 9.69 5.92
CA PHE A 260 -2.06 9.20 5.88
C PHE A 260 -2.35 8.17 6.96
N PHE A 261 -1.43 7.23 7.21
CA PHE A 261 -1.73 6.06 8.02
C PHE A 261 -0.65 5.69 9.05
N PHE A 262 0.61 5.53 8.65
CA PHE A 262 1.64 4.98 9.53
C PHE A 262 2.06 5.96 10.62
N ARG A 263 2.10 7.26 10.32
CA ARG A 263 2.33 8.37 11.27
C ARG A 263 3.76 8.46 11.81
N VAL A 264 4.65 7.57 11.39
CA VAL A 264 6.08 7.53 11.72
C VAL A 264 6.87 7.14 10.48
N PRO A 265 8.13 7.57 10.32
CA PRO A 265 9.01 7.09 9.25
C PRO A 265 9.16 5.57 9.29
N PHE A 266 9.16 4.92 8.12
CA PHE A 266 9.28 3.46 8.04
C PHE A 266 10.54 2.94 8.71
N GLU A 267 11.67 3.65 8.60
CA GLU A 267 12.94 3.28 9.23
C GLU A 267 12.84 3.18 10.75
N VAL A 268 12.00 4.00 11.37
CA VAL A 268 11.75 3.98 12.81
C VAL A 268 10.68 2.95 13.16
N GLY A 269 9.55 3.00 12.46
CA GLY A 269 8.40 2.13 12.73
C GLY A 269 8.73 0.64 12.61
N ASP A 270 9.46 0.25 11.55
CA ASP A 270 9.85 -1.13 11.30
C ASP A 270 10.80 -1.68 12.39
N LEU A 271 11.78 -0.87 12.80
CA LEU A 271 12.70 -1.25 13.88
C LEU A 271 11.99 -1.40 15.21
N VAL A 272 11.12 -0.43 15.58
CA VAL A 272 10.32 -0.51 16.80
C VAL A 272 9.41 -1.75 16.79
N TRP A 273 8.79 -2.05 15.64
CA TRP A 273 7.93 -3.21 15.53
C TRP A 273 8.71 -4.52 15.61
N GLN A 274 9.82 -4.63 14.89
CA GLN A 274 10.66 -5.82 14.94
C GLN A 274 11.20 -6.08 16.36
N ALA A 275 11.64 -5.01 17.05
CA ALA A 275 12.08 -5.10 18.44
C ALA A 275 10.95 -5.57 19.36
N MET A 276 9.72 -5.08 19.15
CA MET A 276 8.53 -5.53 19.89
C MET A 276 8.26 -7.02 19.69
N GLU A 277 8.37 -7.54 18.46
CA GLU A 277 8.21 -8.96 18.16
C GLU A 277 9.30 -9.84 18.80
N LYS A 278 10.51 -9.30 18.92
CA LYS A 278 11.64 -9.95 19.59
C LYS A 278 11.61 -9.84 21.13
N GLY A 279 10.66 -9.07 21.69
CA GLY A 279 10.56 -8.84 23.14
C GLY A 279 11.65 -7.92 23.70
N VAL A 280 12.26 -7.06 22.87
CA VAL A 280 13.28 -6.11 23.29
C VAL A 280 12.63 -4.99 24.13
N PRO A 281 13.20 -4.61 25.30
CA PRO A 281 12.67 -3.53 26.13
C PRO A 281 12.63 -2.18 25.40
N ALA A 282 11.58 -1.41 25.63
CA ALA A 282 11.39 -0.10 24.97
C ALA A 282 12.54 0.87 25.27
N SER A 283 13.12 0.81 26.48
CA SER A 283 14.29 1.61 26.89
C SER A 283 15.54 1.29 26.06
N GLU A 284 15.78 0.03 25.70
CA GLU A 284 16.90 -0.37 24.85
C GLU A 284 16.71 0.15 23.42
N VAL A 285 15.49 -0.01 22.88
CA VAL A 285 15.12 0.52 21.54
C VAL A 285 15.26 2.04 21.51
N ALA A 286 14.80 2.74 22.55
CA ALA A 286 14.90 4.19 22.69
C ALA A 286 16.35 4.66 22.62
N ASN A 287 17.23 4.02 23.36
CA ASN A 287 18.67 4.33 23.37
C ASN A 287 19.31 4.14 22.00
N GLU A 288 19.04 3.02 21.32
CA GLU A 288 19.60 2.74 19.98
C GLU A 288 19.10 3.72 18.91
N LEU A 289 17.82 4.12 18.98
CA LEU A 289 17.20 5.01 18.00
C LEU A 289 17.39 6.51 18.32
N GLY A 290 17.88 6.86 19.53
CA GLY A 290 17.97 8.24 20.00
C GLY A 290 16.60 8.87 20.27
N LEU A 291 15.64 8.07 20.73
CA LEU A 291 14.26 8.47 21.05
C LEU A 291 14.02 8.46 22.57
N GLY A 292 12.94 9.09 23.01
CA GLY A 292 12.42 8.89 24.36
C GLY A 292 11.71 7.54 24.48
N GLU A 293 11.79 6.87 25.64
CA GLU A 293 11.09 5.61 25.88
C GLU A 293 9.57 5.75 25.69
N ASP A 294 8.98 6.85 26.15
CA ASP A 294 7.57 7.18 25.91
C ASP A 294 7.21 7.24 24.43
N GLN A 295 8.11 7.73 23.58
CA GLN A 295 7.87 7.77 22.12
C GLN A 295 7.86 6.36 21.54
N VAL A 296 8.78 5.50 21.94
CA VAL A 296 8.81 4.09 21.52
C VAL A 296 7.54 3.37 21.96
N LEU A 297 7.12 3.52 23.23
CA LEU A 297 5.88 2.94 23.75
C LEU A 297 4.64 3.44 23.00
N ASN A 298 4.59 4.72 22.63
CA ASN A 298 3.51 5.29 21.85
C ASN A 298 3.42 4.65 20.46
N ILE A 299 4.56 4.48 19.78
CA ILE A 299 4.62 3.80 18.47
C ILE A 299 4.17 2.34 18.60
N GLN A 300 4.66 1.59 19.59
CA GLN A 300 4.24 0.21 19.83
C GLN A 300 2.73 0.10 20.09
N ASN A 301 2.18 1.01 20.89
CA ASN A 301 0.76 1.04 21.21
C ASN A 301 -0.10 1.40 19.97
N ASP A 302 0.39 2.30 19.11
CA ASP A 302 -0.30 2.64 17.86
C ASP A 302 -0.34 1.43 16.91
N ILE A 303 0.77 0.72 16.73
CA ILE A 303 0.86 -0.50 15.93
C ILE A 303 -0.11 -1.57 16.48
N LYS A 304 -0.06 -1.87 17.79
CA LYS A 304 -0.95 -2.85 18.42
C LYS A 304 -2.44 -2.50 18.22
N ARG A 305 -2.80 -1.22 18.40
CA ARG A 305 -4.18 -0.76 18.20
C ARG A 305 -4.64 -0.93 16.76
N LYS A 306 -3.79 -0.59 15.78
CA LYS A 306 -4.10 -0.77 14.34
C LYS A 306 -4.31 -2.25 14.02
N ILE A 307 -3.39 -3.13 14.43
CA ILE A 307 -3.49 -4.59 14.21
C ILE A 307 -4.82 -5.12 14.75
N LYS A 308 -5.17 -4.75 15.99
CA LYS A 308 -6.42 -5.17 16.64
C LYS A 308 -7.66 -4.60 15.97
N ALA A 309 -7.67 -3.30 15.68
CA ALA A 309 -8.83 -2.63 15.07
C ALA A 309 -9.13 -3.09 13.64
N THR A 310 -8.13 -3.60 12.93
CA THR A 310 -8.22 -4.03 11.53
C THR A 310 -8.25 -5.56 11.36
N GLU A 311 -8.33 -6.33 12.43
CA GLU A 311 -8.35 -7.79 12.39
C GLU A 311 -9.44 -8.34 11.46
N TYR A 312 -10.63 -7.71 11.46
CA TYR A 312 -11.75 -8.10 10.60
C TYR A 312 -11.44 -8.00 9.09
N LEU A 313 -10.47 -7.17 8.70
CA LEU A 313 -10.06 -7.06 7.30
C LEU A 313 -9.37 -8.33 6.79
N ARG A 314 -8.66 -9.03 7.69
CA ARG A 314 -7.92 -10.26 7.42
C ARG A 314 -8.74 -11.53 7.68
N ALA A 315 -9.87 -11.37 8.38
CA ALA A 315 -10.71 -12.51 8.72
C ALA A 315 -11.41 -13.10 7.49
N GLU A 316 -11.44 -14.43 7.42
CA GLU A 316 -12.28 -15.16 6.47
C GLU A 316 -13.77 -14.87 6.73
N PRO A 317 -14.64 -15.07 5.73
CA PRO A 317 -16.09 -14.99 5.94
C PRO A 317 -16.52 -15.92 7.07
N LYS A 318 -17.31 -15.38 8.01
CA LYS A 318 -17.84 -16.18 9.10
C LYS A 318 -18.99 -17.06 8.60
N HIS A 319 -18.92 -18.34 8.87
CA HIS A 319 -20.00 -19.28 8.60
C HIS A 319 -20.92 -19.35 9.81
N ILE A 320 -22.22 -19.37 9.56
CA ILE A 320 -23.24 -19.65 10.57
C ILE A 320 -23.44 -21.17 10.48
N GLY A 321 -22.82 -21.91 11.40
CA GLY A 321 -22.95 -23.36 11.53
C GLY A 321 -24.30 -23.75 12.11
#